data_82dbcaf0a959870175b443cfce44e91a
#
_entry.id   82dbcaf0a959870175b443cfce44e91a
#
_cell.length_a   1.000
_cell.length_b   1.000
_cell.length_c   1.000
_cell.angle_alpha   90.00
_cell.angle_beta   90.00
_cell.angle_gamma   90.00
#
_symmetry.space_group_name_H-M   'P 1'
#
loop_
_entity.id
_entity.type
_entity.pdbx_description
1 polymer ?
#
loop_
_entity_poly.entity_id
_entity_poly.type
_entity_poly.pdbx_seq_one_letter_code
_entity_poly.pdbx_strand_id
1 'polypeptide(L)'
;VKDPSPSAMRMTMRSQDVENYYLTNSTTSTVEGNQKKSKNVNITGVNRTYFTVKKYKVLAGRSLETGDYSRFSRIVMLDTKLAVKLFGSNENALNQHVSIGSKNYLVVGVYKDPNAGSQQYGMQSGGNAVMTNTQLAAEFNVDEVQAAFVHVEDVKQTTKVGKEAARLLTQLSGVRTGRFTIFDMSQVISQVSSAYSMMTAVIGAIAGISLLVGGIGVMNIMLVSVTERTREIGLRKALGATRQKILTQFLIESMVLTILGGLIGLCLASGLTSLIGNSIPNVKPSISLNIALGSLIFSAIIGVIFGLLPANKASKLDPIEALRYE
;
A
#
# COMPACT_ATOMS: atom_id res chain seq x y z
N VAL A 1 15.67 -30.03 3.09
CA VAL A 1 14.41 -30.78 3.00
C VAL A 1 14.22 -31.14 1.55
N LYS A 2 14.09 -32.45 1.24
CA LYS A 2 13.79 -32.90 -0.12
C LYS A 2 12.39 -32.45 -0.53
N ASP A 3 12.21 -32.28 -1.82
CA ASP A 3 10.91 -32.00 -2.41
C ASP A 3 9.87 -33.02 -1.89
N PRO A 4 8.76 -32.57 -1.28
CA PRO A 4 7.71 -33.47 -0.86
C PRO A 4 7.28 -34.30 -2.07
N SER A 5 7.11 -35.59 -1.87
CA SER A 5 6.78 -36.50 -2.99
C SER A 5 5.57 -35.94 -3.76
N PRO A 6 5.51 -36.08 -5.10
CA PRO A 6 4.36 -35.63 -5.88
C PRO A 6 3.01 -36.19 -5.39
N SER A 7 3.03 -37.32 -4.69
CA SER A 7 1.87 -37.90 -4.03
C SER A 7 1.45 -37.15 -2.78
N ALA A 8 2.39 -36.69 -1.95
CA ALA A 8 2.14 -35.90 -0.76
C ALA A 8 1.50 -34.55 -1.15
N MET A 9 2.04 -33.91 -2.17
CA MET A 9 1.49 -32.64 -2.69
C MET A 9 0.10 -32.82 -3.31
N ARG A 10 -0.14 -33.90 -4.07
CA ARG A 10 -1.48 -34.21 -4.59
C ARG A 10 -2.51 -34.48 -3.50
N MET A 11 -2.13 -35.12 -2.40
CA MET A 11 -3.04 -35.29 -1.25
C MET A 11 -3.36 -33.99 -0.55
N THR A 12 -2.37 -33.09 -0.41
CA THR A 12 -2.59 -31.74 0.14
C THR A 12 -3.54 -30.93 -0.73
N MET A 13 -3.45 -31.06 -2.07
CA MET A 13 -4.34 -30.37 -3.02
C MET A 13 -5.75 -30.99 -3.11
N ARG A 14 -5.96 -32.23 -2.67
CA ARG A 14 -7.29 -32.87 -2.60
C ARG A 14 -8.12 -32.39 -1.41
N SER A 15 -7.54 -31.71 -0.41
CA SER A 15 -8.33 -30.95 0.55
C SER A 15 -9.06 -29.83 -0.23
N GLN A 16 -10.36 -29.73 -0.07
CA GLN A 16 -11.33 -29.05 -0.95
C GLN A 16 -11.09 -27.55 -1.22
N ASP A 17 -10.08 -26.94 -0.59
CA ASP A 17 -9.85 -25.50 -0.58
C ASP A 17 -8.50 -25.07 -1.17
N VAL A 18 -7.69 -25.98 -1.74
CA VAL A 18 -6.40 -25.68 -2.34
C VAL A 18 -6.53 -25.68 -3.87
N GLU A 19 -6.53 -24.51 -4.48
CA GLU A 19 -6.59 -24.36 -5.93
C GLU A 19 -5.28 -24.77 -6.61
N ASN A 20 -4.17 -24.27 -6.07
CA ASN A 20 -2.86 -24.54 -6.65
C ASN A 20 -1.72 -24.27 -5.65
N TYR A 21 -0.51 -24.74 -5.96
CA TYR A 21 0.66 -24.51 -5.13
C TYR A 21 1.91 -24.29 -5.97
N TYR A 22 2.93 -23.66 -5.38
CA TYR A 22 4.28 -23.66 -5.91
C TYR A 22 5.32 -23.73 -4.80
N LEU A 23 6.47 -24.28 -5.17
CA LEU A 23 7.62 -24.49 -4.29
C LEU A 23 8.75 -23.59 -4.73
N THR A 24 9.48 -23.05 -3.77
CA THR A 24 10.66 -22.24 -4.06
C THR A 24 11.80 -22.56 -3.10
N ASN A 25 13.00 -22.41 -3.63
CA ASN A 25 14.21 -22.17 -2.89
C ASN A 25 14.91 -20.94 -3.48
N SER A 26 15.80 -20.31 -2.75
CA SER A 26 16.45 -19.10 -3.20
C SER A 26 17.86 -18.96 -2.67
N THR A 27 18.68 -18.24 -3.42
CA THR A 27 20.00 -17.79 -3.02
C THR A 27 20.28 -16.44 -3.65
N THR A 28 21.29 -15.74 -3.16
CA THR A 28 21.73 -14.49 -3.75
C THR A 28 23.14 -14.68 -4.29
N SER A 29 23.35 -14.26 -5.52
CA SER A 29 24.65 -14.38 -6.16
C SER A 29 24.93 -13.20 -7.08
N THR A 30 26.14 -13.15 -7.61
CA THR A 30 26.50 -12.26 -8.70
C THR A 30 26.25 -12.94 -10.03
N VAL A 31 25.64 -12.21 -10.96
CA VAL A 31 25.38 -12.67 -12.32
C VAL A 31 26.22 -11.83 -13.28
N GLU A 32 26.96 -12.51 -14.13
CA GLU A 32 27.82 -11.89 -15.14
C GLU A 32 27.38 -12.35 -16.54
N GLY A 33 27.32 -11.40 -17.48
CA GLY A 33 26.99 -11.68 -18.88
C GLY A 33 27.38 -10.51 -19.76
N ASN A 34 27.84 -10.78 -20.98
CA ASN A 34 28.26 -9.77 -21.93
C ASN A 34 29.24 -8.72 -21.33
N GLN A 35 30.27 -9.19 -20.60
CA GLN A 35 31.27 -8.36 -19.91
C GLN A 35 30.69 -7.41 -18.84
N LYS A 36 29.40 -7.52 -18.52
CA LYS A 36 28.74 -6.77 -17.47
C LYS A 36 28.45 -7.65 -16.26
N LYS A 37 28.38 -7.02 -15.10
CA LYS A 37 28.20 -7.70 -13.81
C LYS A 37 27.08 -7.06 -13.03
N SER A 38 26.22 -7.88 -12.48
CA SER A 38 25.18 -7.47 -11.52
C SER A 38 25.37 -8.20 -10.20
N LYS A 39 25.62 -7.45 -9.13
CA LYS A 39 25.75 -7.98 -7.75
C LYS A 39 24.37 -8.05 -7.12
N ASN A 40 24.23 -8.89 -6.09
CA ASN A 40 23.03 -9.05 -5.30
C ASN A 40 21.79 -9.42 -6.15
N VAL A 41 21.99 -10.32 -7.13
CA VAL A 41 20.87 -10.88 -7.91
C VAL A 41 20.23 -11.97 -7.09
N ASN A 42 18.91 -11.88 -6.93
CA ASN A 42 18.13 -12.94 -6.29
C ASN A 42 17.87 -14.07 -7.30
N ILE A 43 18.34 -15.26 -6.99
CA ILE A 43 18.16 -16.45 -7.81
C ILE A 43 17.15 -17.34 -7.14
N THR A 44 16.01 -17.54 -7.79
CA THR A 44 14.90 -18.33 -7.27
C THR A 44 14.81 -19.64 -8.06
N GLY A 45 14.95 -20.74 -7.36
CA GLY A 45 14.59 -22.04 -7.89
C GLY A 45 13.10 -22.30 -7.72
N VAL A 46 12.44 -22.75 -8.77
CA VAL A 46 10.98 -22.90 -8.79
C VAL A 46 10.56 -24.26 -9.32
N ASN A 47 9.39 -24.73 -8.89
CA ASN A 47 8.76 -25.89 -9.45
C ASN A 47 7.93 -25.53 -10.72
N ARG A 48 7.37 -26.54 -11.38
CA ARG A 48 6.65 -26.42 -12.65
C ARG A 48 5.41 -25.51 -12.59
N THR A 49 4.75 -25.43 -11.44
CA THR A 49 3.50 -24.67 -11.28
C THR A 49 3.71 -23.18 -11.02
N TYR A 50 4.95 -22.76 -10.74
CA TYR A 50 5.27 -21.38 -10.35
C TYR A 50 4.76 -20.32 -11.31
N PHE A 51 5.10 -20.43 -12.60
CA PHE A 51 4.72 -19.45 -13.62
C PHE A 51 3.20 -19.41 -13.85
N THR A 52 2.54 -20.58 -13.75
CA THR A 52 1.08 -20.70 -13.88
C THR A 52 0.37 -20.01 -12.72
N VAL A 53 0.82 -20.24 -11.48
CA VAL A 53 0.21 -19.65 -10.29
C VAL A 53 0.49 -18.15 -10.19
N LYS A 54 1.74 -17.74 -10.44
CA LYS A 54 2.14 -16.32 -10.41
C LYS A 54 1.63 -15.52 -11.60
N LYS A 55 1.18 -16.19 -12.68
CA LYS A 55 0.73 -15.55 -13.93
C LYS A 55 1.75 -14.57 -14.50
N TYR A 56 3.05 -14.87 -14.33
CA TYR A 56 4.11 -14.02 -14.87
C TYR A 56 4.13 -14.10 -16.39
N LYS A 57 4.24 -12.94 -17.03
CA LYS A 57 4.28 -12.85 -18.49
C LYS A 57 5.70 -13.06 -19.00
N VAL A 58 5.89 -14.08 -19.84
CA VAL A 58 7.13 -14.27 -20.60
C VAL A 58 7.12 -13.29 -21.77
N LEU A 59 8.15 -12.46 -21.88
CA LEU A 59 8.27 -11.42 -22.89
C LEU A 59 9.07 -11.87 -24.10
N ALA A 60 10.07 -12.72 -23.87
CA ALA A 60 10.92 -13.26 -24.92
C ALA A 60 11.35 -14.69 -24.55
N GLY A 61 11.48 -15.58 -25.54
CA GLY A 61 11.85 -16.98 -25.33
C GLY A 61 10.73 -17.84 -24.79
N ARG A 62 11.05 -18.79 -23.93
CA ARG A 62 10.11 -19.76 -23.34
C ARG A 62 10.22 -19.83 -21.80
N SER A 63 9.19 -20.37 -21.19
CA SER A 63 9.21 -20.75 -19.75
C SER A 63 9.98 -22.06 -19.53
N LEU A 64 10.19 -22.38 -18.25
CA LEU A 64 10.77 -23.67 -17.83
C LEU A 64 9.79 -24.81 -18.14
N GLU A 65 10.26 -25.84 -18.83
CA GLU A 65 9.48 -26.99 -19.26
C GLU A 65 9.77 -28.23 -18.42
N THR A 66 8.90 -29.22 -18.51
CA THR A 66 9.04 -30.49 -17.77
C THR A 66 10.39 -31.18 -17.99
N GLY A 67 10.93 -31.11 -19.22
CA GLY A 67 12.23 -31.69 -19.57
C GLY A 67 13.42 -31.04 -18.84
N ASP A 68 13.29 -29.75 -18.50
CA ASP A 68 14.35 -29.00 -17.82
C ASP A 68 14.57 -29.48 -16.38
N TYR A 69 13.50 -29.95 -15.73
CA TYR A 69 13.55 -30.51 -14.36
C TYR A 69 14.16 -31.91 -14.32
N SER A 70 13.95 -32.70 -15.37
CA SER A 70 14.43 -34.09 -15.39
C SER A 70 15.87 -34.22 -15.89
N ARG A 71 16.32 -33.29 -16.74
CA ARG A 71 17.65 -33.35 -17.36
C ARG A 71 18.71 -32.54 -16.59
N PHE A 72 18.34 -31.85 -15.52
CA PHE A 72 19.23 -30.92 -14.81
C PHE A 72 19.92 -29.92 -15.76
N SER A 73 19.16 -29.42 -16.74
CA SER A 73 19.68 -28.52 -17.77
C SER A 73 20.10 -27.20 -17.14
N ARG A 74 21.34 -26.76 -17.39
CA ARG A 74 21.85 -25.46 -16.90
C ARG A 74 21.23 -24.31 -17.67
N ILE A 75 19.99 -24.04 -17.36
CA ILE A 75 19.19 -22.97 -17.97
C ILE A 75 18.71 -21.99 -16.91
N VAL A 76 18.45 -20.77 -17.34
CA VAL A 76 17.96 -19.69 -16.48
C VAL A 76 17.01 -18.79 -17.25
N MET A 77 16.02 -18.25 -16.57
CA MET A 77 15.22 -17.13 -17.05
C MET A 77 15.61 -15.87 -16.28
N LEU A 78 15.69 -14.75 -16.96
CA LEU A 78 16.03 -13.46 -16.36
C LEU A 78 14.80 -12.56 -16.28
N ASP A 79 14.74 -11.70 -15.27
CA ASP A 79 13.78 -10.62 -15.28
C ASP A 79 14.19 -9.54 -16.31
N THR A 80 13.24 -8.74 -16.76
CA THR A 80 13.48 -7.65 -17.72
C THR A 80 14.59 -6.71 -17.26
N LYS A 81 14.65 -6.37 -15.97
CA LYS A 81 15.64 -5.44 -15.43
C LYS A 81 17.07 -6.01 -15.55
N LEU A 82 17.24 -7.28 -15.22
CA LEU A 82 18.55 -7.96 -15.32
C LEU A 82 18.94 -8.18 -16.76
N ALA A 83 18.00 -8.61 -17.63
CA ALA A 83 18.23 -8.81 -19.05
C ALA A 83 18.70 -7.52 -19.75
N VAL A 84 18.00 -6.41 -19.53
CA VAL A 84 18.37 -5.10 -20.09
C VAL A 84 19.72 -4.62 -19.52
N LYS A 85 19.95 -4.82 -18.22
CA LYS A 85 21.23 -4.42 -17.60
C LYS A 85 22.44 -5.14 -18.17
N LEU A 86 22.33 -6.44 -18.44
CA LEU A 86 23.44 -7.25 -18.94
C LEU A 86 23.59 -7.18 -20.49
N PHE A 87 22.49 -7.23 -21.20
CA PHE A 87 22.47 -7.42 -22.67
C PHE A 87 21.90 -6.25 -23.46
N GLY A 88 21.31 -5.24 -22.79
CA GLY A 88 20.76 -4.04 -23.43
C GLY A 88 19.30 -4.19 -23.87
N SER A 89 18.84 -5.40 -24.21
CA SER A 89 17.43 -5.69 -24.52
C SER A 89 17.02 -7.09 -24.07
N ASN A 90 15.71 -7.38 -24.08
CA ASN A 90 15.18 -8.69 -23.72
C ASN A 90 15.53 -9.75 -24.77
N GLU A 91 15.48 -9.37 -26.04
CA GLU A 91 15.73 -10.24 -27.18
C GLU A 91 17.21 -10.64 -27.25
N ASN A 92 18.10 -9.69 -27.00
CA ASN A 92 19.56 -9.95 -27.03
C ASN A 92 20.02 -10.86 -25.87
N ALA A 93 19.22 -11.01 -24.82
CA ALA A 93 19.53 -11.92 -23.73
C ALA A 93 19.25 -13.38 -24.07
N LEU A 94 18.38 -13.66 -25.05
CA LEU A 94 18.03 -15.02 -25.42
C LEU A 94 19.20 -15.77 -26.04
N ASN A 95 19.31 -17.06 -25.67
CA ASN A 95 20.37 -17.96 -26.11
C ASN A 95 21.79 -17.50 -25.76
N GLN A 96 21.91 -16.50 -24.89
CA GLN A 96 23.19 -16.07 -24.34
C GLN A 96 23.53 -16.87 -23.07
N HIS A 97 24.80 -16.90 -22.74
CA HIS A 97 25.26 -17.52 -21.50
C HIS A 97 25.48 -16.44 -20.43
N VAL A 98 25.03 -16.76 -19.23
CA VAL A 98 25.34 -15.98 -18.02
C VAL A 98 26.08 -16.85 -17.03
N SER A 99 27.08 -16.27 -16.39
CA SER A 99 27.79 -16.91 -15.29
C SER A 99 27.11 -16.55 -13.97
N ILE A 100 26.74 -17.54 -13.18
CA ILE A 100 26.16 -17.38 -11.84
C ILE A 100 27.09 -18.13 -10.88
N GLY A 101 27.76 -17.36 -10.02
CA GLY A 101 28.89 -17.92 -9.27
C GLY A 101 30.01 -18.31 -10.23
N SER A 102 30.39 -19.59 -10.24
CA SER A 102 31.44 -20.13 -11.12
C SER A 102 30.92 -20.98 -12.27
N LYS A 103 29.59 -20.97 -12.55
CA LYS A 103 28.95 -21.86 -13.52
C LYS A 103 28.17 -21.09 -14.57
N ASN A 104 28.18 -21.61 -15.80
CA ASN A 104 27.50 -21.00 -16.94
C ASN A 104 26.12 -21.60 -17.16
N TYR A 105 25.13 -20.73 -17.42
CA TYR A 105 23.74 -21.05 -17.66
C TYR A 105 23.28 -20.43 -18.99
N LEU A 106 22.49 -21.16 -19.75
CA LEU A 106 21.87 -20.66 -20.96
C LEU A 106 20.59 -19.88 -20.61
N VAL A 107 20.44 -18.68 -21.12
CA VAL A 107 19.22 -17.88 -20.97
C VAL A 107 18.16 -18.37 -21.95
N VAL A 108 17.10 -19.00 -21.46
CA VAL A 108 16.01 -19.57 -22.28
C VAL A 108 14.79 -18.66 -22.36
N GLY A 109 14.66 -17.69 -21.47
CA GLY A 109 13.53 -16.77 -21.48
C GLY A 109 13.76 -15.53 -20.63
N VAL A 110 12.98 -14.51 -20.96
CA VAL A 110 12.91 -13.26 -20.19
C VAL A 110 11.47 -13.03 -19.78
N TYR A 111 11.25 -12.76 -18.49
CA TYR A 111 9.91 -12.56 -17.93
C TYR A 111 9.77 -11.19 -17.28
N LYS A 112 8.54 -10.71 -17.21
CA LYS A 112 8.20 -9.47 -16.50
C LYS A 112 7.83 -9.81 -15.06
N ASP A 113 8.65 -9.38 -14.12
CA ASP A 113 8.28 -9.41 -12.69
C ASP A 113 7.58 -8.10 -12.32
N PRO A 114 6.29 -8.11 -11.94
CA PRO A 114 5.57 -6.92 -11.51
C PRO A 114 6.22 -6.25 -10.29
N ASN A 115 6.96 -7.00 -9.48
CA ASN A 115 7.60 -6.54 -8.27
C ASN A 115 9.09 -6.17 -8.45
N ALA A 116 9.63 -6.27 -9.66
CA ALA A 116 11.04 -6.00 -9.95
C ALA A 116 11.49 -4.55 -9.61
N GLY A 117 10.57 -3.65 -9.31
CA GLY A 117 10.82 -2.27 -8.88
C GLY A 117 10.57 -2.01 -7.40
N SER A 118 9.96 -2.92 -6.66
CA SER A 118 9.74 -2.75 -5.24
C SER A 118 11.07 -2.95 -4.51
N GLN A 119 11.66 -1.85 -4.06
CA GLN A 119 12.79 -1.86 -3.13
C GLN A 119 12.30 -2.43 -1.80
N GLN A 120 12.48 -3.72 -1.59
CA GLN A 120 12.25 -4.31 -0.29
C GLN A 120 13.40 -3.85 0.62
N TYR A 121 13.11 -2.89 1.50
CA TYR A 121 13.97 -2.41 2.56
C TYR A 121 15.39 -1.92 2.13
N GLY A 122 15.47 -0.98 1.19
CA GLY A 122 16.72 -0.22 0.96
C GLY A 122 17.87 -0.99 0.29
N MET A 123 17.76 -2.29 0.05
CA MET A 123 18.73 -3.05 -0.72
C MET A 123 18.45 -2.91 -2.22
N GLN A 124 19.38 -2.34 -2.97
CA GLN A 124 19.35 -2.34 -4.42
C GLN A 124 19.45 -3.79 -4.91
N SER A 125 18.30 -4.38 -5.27
CA SER A 125 18.29 -5.67 -5.95
C SER A 125 19.00 -5.55 -7.29
N GLY A 126 19.96 -6.42 -7.54
CA GLY A 126 20.67 -6.52 -8.82
C GLY A 126 19.80 -7.04 -9.95
N GLY A 127 18.54 -7.42 -9.69
CA GLY A 127 17.59 -8.10 -10.56
C GLY A 127 17.24 -9.49 -10.05
N ASN A 128 16.37 -10.20 -10.76
CA ASN A 128 15.92 -11.55 -10.43
C ASN A 128 16.24 -12.53 -11.56
N ALA A 129 16.65 -13.73 -11.17
CA ALA A 129 16.84 -14.85 -12.09
C ALA A 129 16.06 -16.07 -11.57
N VAL A 130 15.51 -16.88 -12.47
CA VAL A 130 14.71 -18.05 -12.11
C VAL A 130 15.28 -19.28 -12.82
N MET A 131 15.46 -20.36 -12.07
CA MET A 131 15.87 -21.68 -12.58
C MET A 131 15.03 -22.79 -11.93
N THR A 132 15.30 -24.06 -12.23
CA THR A 132 14.59 -25.14 -11.56
C THR A 132 15.08 -25.30 -10.12
N ASN A 133 14.15 -25.59 -9.18
CA ASN A 133 14.49 -25.76 -7.76
C ASN A 133 15.48 -26.89 -7.51
N THR A 134 15.36 -27.98 -8.26
CA THR A 134 16.27 -29.14 -8.18
C THR A 134 17.70 -28.77 -8.58
N GLN A 135 17.86 -27.95 -9.63
CA GLN A 135 19.17 -27.51 -10.06
C GLN A 135 19.80 -26.51 -9.08
N LEU A 136 19.01 -25.55 -8.58
CA LEU A 136 19.50 -24.61 -7.58
C LEU A 136 19.99 -25.34 -6.33
N ALA A 137 19.23 -26.32 -5.87
CA ALA A 137 19.61 -27.15 -4.72
C ALA A 137 20.92 -27.89 -4.95
N ALA A 138 21.06 -28.55 -6.10
CA ALA A 138 22.24 -29.34 -6.44
C ALA A 138 23.51 -28.50 -6.62
N GLU A 139 23.38 -27.26 -7.11
CA GLU A 139 24.53 -26.44 -7.48
C GLU A 139 24.95 -25.43 -6.43
N PHE A 140 24.03 -24.98 -5.56
CA PHE A 140 24.28 -23.95 -4.55
C PHE A 140 24.18 -24.46 -3.13
N ASN A 141 24.04 -25.78 -2.94
CA ASN A 141 23.96 -26.44 -1.63
C ASN A 141 22.86 -25.85 -0.73
N VAL A 142 21.71 -25.56 -1.32
CA VAL A 142 20.51 -25.13 -0.60
C VAL A 142 19.48 -26.26 -0.60
N ASP A 143 18.52 -26.20 0.30
CA ASP A 143 17.42 -27.17 0.31
C ASP A 143 16.60 -27.09 -0.98
N GLU A 144 16.09 -28.21 -1.49
CA GLU A 144 15.20 -28.24 -2.67
C GLU A 144 13.92 -27.45 -2.45
N VAL A 145 13.44 -27.38 -1.20
CA VAL A 145 12.26 -26.62 -0.81
C VAL A 145 12.57 -25.85 0.46
N GLN A 146 12.65 -24.54 0.33
CA GLN A 146 12.73 -23.61 1.47
C GLN A 146 11.37 -23.05 1.84
N ALA A 147 10.50 -22.84 0.83
CA ALA A 147 9.14 -22.37 1.04
C ALA A 147 8.15 -23.07 0.10
N ALA A 148 7.00 -23.40 0.65
CA ALA A 148 5.85 -23.90 -0.09
C ALA A 148 4.72 -22.87 0.00
N PHE A 149 4.23 -22.45 -1.14
CA PHE A 149 3.12 -21.51 -1.23
C PHE A 149 1.88 -22.21 -1.73
N VAL A 150 0.82 -22.10 -0.97
CA VAL A 150 -0.48 -22.70 -1.28
C VAL A 150 -1.44 -21.55 -1.65
N HIS A 151 -2.06 -21.66 -2.81
CA HIS A 151 -3.06 -20.69 -3.26
C HIS A 151 -4.45 -21.14 -2.82
N VAL A 152 -5.19 -20.27 -2.16
CA VAL A 152 -6.52 -20.50 -1.60
C VAL A 152 -7.48 -19.50 -2.22
N GLU A 153 -8.64 -19.95 -2.70
CA GLU A 153 -9.64 -19.05 -3.30
C GLU A 153 -10.25 -18.09 -2.29
N ASP A 154 -10.62 -18.59 -1.10
CA ASP A 154 -11.22 -17.78 -0.06
C ASP A 154 -10.17 -17.27 0.94
N VAL A 155 -9.90 -15.97 0.91
CA VAL A 155 -8.96 -15.30 1.81
C VAL A 155 -9.29 -15.52 3.30
N LYS A 156 -10.57 -15.71 3.64
CA LYS A 156 -11.00 -15.93 5.04
C LYS A 156 -10.59 -17.30 5.56
N GLN A 157 -10.36 -18.27 4.68
CA GLN A 157 -9.96 -19.62 5.04
C GLN A 157 -8.43 -19.83 5.00
N THR A 158 -7.65 -18.83 4.58
CA THR A 158 -6.19 -18.93 4.39
C THR A 158 -5.48 -19.52 5.60
N THR A 159 -5.78 -19.06 6.80
CA THR A 159 -5.15 -19.55 8.05
C THR A 159 -5.50 -21.01 8.33
N LYS A 160 -6.76 -21.41 8.13
CA LYS A 160 -7.24 -22.78 8.37
C LYS A 160 -6.62 -23.75 7.38
N VAL A 161 -6.73 -23.44 6.09
CA VAL A 161 -6.16 -24.25 5.00
C VAL A 161 -4.64 -24.32 5.11
N GLY A 162 -3.97 -23.21 5.43
CA GLY A 162 -2.53 -23.18 5.65
C GLY A 162 -2.07 -24.11 6.80
N LYS A 163 -2.78 -24.11 7.93
CA LYS A 163 -2.47 -25.02 9.07
C LYS A 163 -2.65 -26.48 8.68
N GLU A 164 -3.70 -26.80 7.96
CA GLU A 164 -3.97 -28.17 7.50
C GLU A 164 -2.92 -28.63 6.47
N ALA A 165 -2.59 -27.78 5.49
CA ALA A 165 -1.52 -28.04 4.54
C ALA A 165 -0.17 -28.27 5.22
N ALA A 166 0.21 -27.42 6.19
CA ALA A 166 1.45 -27.57 6.94
C ALA A 166 1.50 -28.87 7.74
N ARG A 167 0.37 -29.27 8.35
CA ARG A 167 0.26 -30.54 9.07
C ARG A 167 0.42 -31.74 8.13
N LEU A 168 -0.30 -31.75 7.01
CA LEU A 168 -0.24 -32.80 6.01
C LEU A 168 1.17 -32.92 5.40
N LEU A 169 1.78 -31.80 5.03
CA LEU A 169 3.16 -31.77 4.53
C LEU A 169 4.14 -32.33 5.54
N THR A 170 4.00 -31.99 6.83
CA THR A 170 4.86 -32.53 7.89
C THR A 170 4.70 -34.04 8.04
N GLN A 171 3.47 -34.54 7.98
CA GLN A 171 3.21 -35.98 8.08
C GLN A 171 3.71 -36.78 6.86
N LEU A 172 3.53 -36.22 5.66
CA LEU A 172 3.81 -36.92 4.41
C LEU A 172 5.28 -36.79 3.95
N SER A 173 5.99 -35.77 4.40
CA SER A 173 7.40 -35.56 4.08
C SER A 173 8.36 -36.46 4.84
N GLY A 174 7.87 -37.20 5.85
CA GLY A 174 8.69 -38.15 6.66
C GLY A 174 9.84 -37.48 7.42
N VAL A 175 9.76 -36.17 7.64
CA VAL A 175 10.79 -35.41 8.36
C VAL A 175 10.80 -35.85 9.82
N ARG A 176 11.90 -36.46 10.27
CA ARG A 176 12.06 -36.93 11.66
C ARG A 176 12.25 -35.80 12.67
N THR A 177 12.89 -34.71 12.25
CA THR A 177 13.17 -33.56 13.08
C THR A 177 12.78 -32.29 12.28
N GLY A 178 11.79 -31.57 12.79
CA GLY A 178 11.26 -30.36 12.13
C GLY A 178 9.78 -30.51 11.77
N ARG A 179 9.18 -29.37 11.45
CA ARG A 179 7.78 -29.29 11.02
C ARG A 179 7.61 -28.14 10.05
N PHE A 180 6.70 -28.28 9.11
CA PHE A 180 6.23 -27.16 8.32
C PHE A 180 5.39 -26.23 9.23
N THR A 181 5.70 -24.94 9.19
CA THR A 181 4.94 -23.91 9.89
C THR A 181 4.35 -22.96 8.86
N ILE A 182 3.20 -22.39 9.17
CA ILE A 182 2.61 -21.35 8.31
C ILE A 182 3.25 -20.00 8.62
N PHE A 183 3.53 -19.24 7.58
CA PHE A 183 3.73 -17.81 7.66
C PHE A 183 2.47 -17.13 7.12
N ASP A 184 1.61 -16.71 8.04
CA ASP A 184 0.34 -16.08 7.69
C ASP A 184 0.51 -14.58 7.54
N MET A 185 0.60 -14.13 6.30
CA MET A 185 0.71 -12.71 5.98
C MET A 185 -0.51 -11.91 6.44
N SER A 186 -1.68 -12.54 6.60
CA SER A 186 -2.89 -11.87 7.05
C SER A 186 -2.74 -11.33 8.48
N GLN A 187 -2.02 -12.03 9.36
CA GLN A 187 -1.71 -11.54 10.70
C GLN A 187 -0.82 -10.29 10.66
N VAL A 188 0.19 -10.29 9.80
CA VAL A 188 1.07 -9.12 9.61
C VAL A 188 0.28 -7.94 9.06
N ILE A 189 -0.56 -8.17 8.05
CA ILE A 189 -1.44 -7.14 7.48
C ILE A 189 -2.40 -6.61 8.55
N SER A 190 -2.97 -7.47 9.37
CA SER A 190 -3.86 -7.08 10.47
C SER A 190 -3.15 -6.21 11.51
N GLN A 191 -1.93 -6.58 11.92
CA GLN A 191 -1.12 -5.78 12.85
C GLN A 191 -0.77 -4.41 12.27
N VAL A 192 -0.32 -4.37 11.00
CA VAL A 192 -0.02 -3.13 10.30
C VAL A 192 -1.28 -2.27 10.17
N SER A 193 -2.43 -2.85 9.78
CA SER A 193 -3.71 -2.16 9.70
C SER A 193 -4.14 -1.59 11.04
N SER A 194 -3.96 -2.34 12.14
CA SER A 194 -4.25 -1.88 13.49
C SER A 194 -3.35 -0.71 13.91
N ALA A 195 -2.06 -0.76 13.56
CA ALA A 195 -1.13 0.33 13.82
C ALA A 195 -1.52 1.60 13.04
N TYR A 196 -1.88 1.47 11.76
CA TYR A 196 -2.39 2.59 10.96
C TYR A 196 -3.69 3.17 11.53
N SER A 197 -4.61 2.31 11.95
CA SER A 197 -5.86 2.73 12.59
C SER A 197 -5.61 3.53 13.87
N MET A 198 -4.69 3.08 14.71
CA MET A 198 -4.28 3.79 15.91
C MET A 198 -3.65 5.15 15.57
N MET A 199 -2.72 5.21 14.61
CA MET A 199 -2.13 6.48 14.17
C MET A 199 -3.19 7.45 13.65
N THR A 200 -4.13 6.96 12.84
CA THR A 200 -5.22 7.78 12.31
C THR A 200 -6.12 8.30 13.43
N ALA A 201 -6.40 7.49 14.45
CA ALA A 201 -7.18 7.91 15.62
C ALA A 201 -6.47 9.01 16.42
N VAL A 202 -5.15 8.87 16.66
CA VAL A 202 -4.35 9.90 17.36
C VAL A 202 -4.30 11.20 16.56
N ILE A 203 -4.03 11.13 15.25
CA ILE A 203 -4.02 12.31 14.38
C ILE A 203 -5.41 12.96 14.35
N GLY A 204 -6.47 12.15 14.27
CA GLY A 204 -7.84 12.62 14.32
C GLY A 204 -8.19 13.32 15.63
N ALA A 205 -7.71 12.82 16.77
CA ALA A 205 -7.89 13.45 18.06
C ALA A 205 -7.18 14.82 18.14
N ILE A 206 -5.92 14.90 17.66
CA ILE A 206 -5.17 16.16 17.61
C ILE A 206 -5.88 17.18 16.69
N ALA A 207 -6.32 16.73 15.52
CA ALA A 207 -7.08 17.56 14.60
C ALA A 207 -8.40 18.04 15.20
N GLY A 208 -9.12 17.18 15.93
CA GLY A 208 -10.35 17.51 16.66
C GLY A 208 -10.13 18.60 17.71
N ILE A 209 -9.09 18.47 18.53
CA ILE A 209 -8.72 19.49 19.53
C ILE A 209 -8.36 20.81 18.83
N SER A 210 -7.54 20.77 17.78
CA SER A 210 -7.17 21.97 17.02
C SER A 210 -8.39 22.66 16.43
N LEU A 211 -9.36 21.89 15.95
CA LEU A 211 -10.61 22.39 15.41
C LEU A 211 -11.49 23.06 16.47
N LEU A 212 -11.58 22.47 17.69
CA LEU A 212 -12.29 23.08 18.81
C LEU A 212 -11.67 24.44 19.18
N VAL A 213 -10.35 24.51 19.27
CA VAL A 213 -9.64 25.76 19.57
C VAL A 213 -9.88 26.81 18.45
N GLY A 214 -9.77 26.41 17.19
CA GLY A 214 -10.06 27.28 16.04
C GLY A 214 -11.52 27.73 15.99
N GLY A 215 -12.47 26.82 16.29
CA GLY A 215 -13.89 27.14 16.38
C GLY A 215 -14.23 28.14 17.50
N ILE A 216 -13.62 27.99 18.66
CA ILE A 216 -13.74 28.98 19.75
C ILE A 216 -13.17 30.33 19.31
N GLY A 217 -12.06 30.33 18.54
CA GLY A 217 -11.52 31.54 17.94
C GLY A 217 -12.52 32.25 17.02
N VAL A 218 -13.16 31.51 16.11
CA VAL A 218 -14.23 32.02 15.25
C VAL A 218 -15.40 32.57 16.08
N MET A 219 -15.85 31.84 17.08
CA MET A 219 -16.92 32.26 17.98
C MET A 219 -16.58 33.59 18.68
N ASN A 220 -15.35 33.73 19.20
CA ASN A 220 -14.92 34.95 19.87
C ASN A 220 -14.86 36.16 18.91
N ILE A 221 -14.32 35.99 17.70
CA ILE A 221 -14.29 37.03 16.67
C ILE A 221 -15.71 37.48 16.33
N MET A 222 -16.63 36.52 16.14
CA MET A 222 -18.03 36.80 15.85
C MET A 222 -18.74 37.50 17.00
N LEU A 223 -18.45 37.16 18.28
CA LEU A 223 -19.01 37.86 19.45
C LEU A 223 -18.55 39.29 19.51
N VAL A 224 -17.27 39.58 19.23
CA VAL A 224 -16.72 40.95 19.14
C VAL A 224 -17.38 41.68 17.99
N SER A 225 -17.49 41.08 16.82
CA SER A 225 -18.17 41.68 15.65
C SER A 225 -19.63 42.05 15.96
N VAL A 226 -20.36 41.20 16.68
CA VAL A 226 -21.74 41.49 17.12
C VAL A 226 -21.78 42.72 18.06
N THR A 227 -20.84 42.80 19.03
CA THR A 227 -20.81 43.94 19.96
C THR A 227 -20.44 45.24 19.25
N GLU A 228 -19.49 45.24 18.34
CA GLU A 228 -19.10 46.42 17.54
C GLU A 228 -20.23 46.88 16.62
N ARG A 229 -21.04 45.96 16.08
CA ARG A 229 -22.16 46.27 15.17
C ARG A 229 -23.52 46.33 15.88
N THR A 230 -23.56 46.43 17.21
CA THR A 230 -24.81 46.42 18.01
C THR A 230 -25.80 47.47 17.52
N ARG A 231 -25.36 48.69 17.29
CA ARG A 231 -26.19 49.82 16.80
C ARG A 231 -26.73 49.57 15.38
N GLU A 232 -25.92 49.02 14.50
CA GLU A 232 -26.34 48.62 13.13
C GLU A 232 -27.43 47.54 13.15
N ILE A 233 -27.24 46.50 14.00
CA ILE A 233 -28.22 45.45 14.18
C ILE A 233 -29.53 46.01 14.76
N GLY A 234 -29.45 46.91 15.75
CA GLY A 234 -30.60 47.61 16.32
C GLY A 234 -31.37 48.41 15.28
N LEU A 235 -30.67 49.15 14.43
CA LEU A 235 -31.29 49.93 13.33
C LEU A 235 -32.00 49.00 12.32
N ARG A 236 -31.37 47.91 11.89
CA ARG A 236 -32.02 46.93 10.99
C ARG A 236 -33.29 46.36 11.57
N LYS A 237 -33.28 46.02 12.87
CA LYS A 237 -34.47 45.50 13.57
C LYS A 237 -35.55 46.55 13.73
N ALA A 238 -35.21 47.82 14.00
CA ALA A 238 -36.14 48.92 14.05
C ALA A 238 -36.83 49.16 12.70
N LEU A 239 -36.10 48.93 11.59
CA LEU A 239 -36.61 48.96 10.21
C LEU A 239 -37.39 47.71 9.79
N GLY A 240 -37.65 46.77 10.74
CA GLY A 240 -38.51 45.59 10.49
C GLY A 240 -37.75 44.30 10.13
N ALA A 241 -36.44 44.22 10.30
CA ALA A 241 -35.74 42.98 10.10
C ALA A 241 -36.17 41.94 11.15
N THR A 242 -36.59 40.78 10.66
CA THR A 242 -36.98 39.66 11.54
C THR A 242 -35.76 39.03 12.22
N ARG A 243 -35.96 38.46 13.41
CA ARG A 243 -34.93 37.73 14.13
C ARG A 243 -34.23 36.66 13.26
N GLN A 244 -35.00 35.99 12.41
CA GLN A 244 -34.47 34.91 11.53
C GLN A 244 -33.55 35.50 10.44
N LYS A 245 -33.82 36.68 9.90
CA LYS A 245 -32.93 37.33 8.94
C LYS A 245 -31.60 37.68 9.54
N ILE A 246 -31.57 38.25 10.78
CA ILE A 246 -30.33 38.56 11.48
C ILE A 246 -29.55 37.29 11.80
N LEU A 247 -30.21 36.23 12.32
CA LEU A 247 -29.58 34.94 12.62
C LEU A 247 -28.92 34.34 11.38
N THR A 248 -29.64 34.25 10.25
CA THR A 248 -29.12 33.67 9.01
C THR A 248 -27.95 34.48 8.45
N GLN A 249 -27.99 35.78 8.56
CA GLN A 249 -26.89 36.67 8.11
C GLN A 249 -25.58 36.33 8.87
N PHE A 250 -25.60 36.28 10.19
CA PHE A 250 -24.40 35.97 10.99
C PHE A 250 -23.94 34.49 10.82
N LEU A 251 -24.87 33.55 10.60
CA LEU A 251 -24.53 32.16 10.27
C LEU A 251 -23.82 32.06 8.91
N ILE A 252 -24.29 32.76 7.90
CA ILE A 252 -23.63 32.83 6.59
C ILE A 252 -22.23 33.45 6.71
N GLU A 253 -22.08 34.51 7.50
CA GLU A 253 -20.81 35.21 7.72
C GLU A 253 -19.80 34.26 8.39
N SER A 254 -20.19 33.51 9.42
CA SER A 254 -19.33 32.52 10.07
C SER A 254 -18.98 31.33 9.15
N MET A 255 -19.94 30.90 8.33
CA MET A 255 -19.73 29.83 7.35
C MET A 255 -18.73 30.25 6.26
N VAL A 256 -18.85 31.47 5.75
CA VAL A 256 -17.91 32.00 4.75
C VAL A 256 -16.50 32.10 5.32
N LEU A 257 -16.34 32.59 6.55
CA LEU A 257 -15.04 32.65 7.23
C LEU A 257 -14.38 31.28 7.36
N THR A 258 -15.16 30.27 7.78
CA THR A 258 -14.61 28.92 7.95
C THR A 258 -14.33 28.21 6.62
N ILE A 259 -15.13 28.44 5.59
CA ILE A 259 -14.86 27.92 4.23
C ILE A 259 -13.59 28.55 3.66
N LEU A 260 -13.39 29.87 3.81
CA LEU A 260 -12.16 30.54 3.38
C LEU A 260 -10.94 29.98 4.11
N GLY A 261 -11.04 29.77 5.42
CA GLY A 261 -10.00 29.08 6.19
C GLY A 261 -9.74 27.67 5.69
N GLY A 262 -10.79 26.90 5.39
CA GLY A 262 -10.71 25.57 4.79
C GLY A 262 -10.03 25.54 3.42
N LEU A 263 -10.32 26.52 2.55
CA LEU A 263 -9.67 26.69 1.25
C LEU A 263 -8.17 26.97 1.40
N ILE A 264 -7.80 27.89 2.29
CA ILE A 264 -6.39 28.18 2.57
C ILE A 264 -5.68 26.93 3.09
N GLY A 265 -6.30 26.22 4.05
CA GLY A 265 -5.77 24.96 4.56
C GLY A 265 -5.59 23.90 3.47
N LEU A 266 -6.54 23.79 2.54
CA LEU A 266 -6.45 22.87 1.41
C LEU A 266 -5.33 23.25 0.44
N CYS A 267 -5.14 24.54 0.17
CA CYS A 267 -4.02 25.03 -0.64
C CYS A 267 -2.67 24.70 0.00
N LEU A 268 -2.53 24.93 1.30
CA LEU A 268 -1.32 24.60 2.06
C LEU A 268 -1.06 23.08 2.06
N ALA A 269 -2.09 22.27 2.29
CA ALA A 269 -1.98 20.82 2.25
C ALA A 269 -1.56 20.30 0.87
N SER A 270 -2.12 20.87 -0.21
CA SER A 270 -1.73 20.48 -1.58
C SER A 270 -0.30 20.87 -1.92
N GLY A 271 0.15 22.04 -1.45
CA GLY A 271 1.54 22.48 -1.59
C GLY A 271 2.53 21.54 -0.87
N LEU A 272 2.24 21.20 0.39
CA LEU A 272 3.05 20.25 1.17
C LEU A 272 3.08 18.86 0.53
N THR A 273 1.93 18.39 0.05
CA THR A 273 1.80 17.10 -0.64
C THR A 273 2.67 17.05 -1.90
N SER A 274 2.70 18.13 -2.67
CA SER A 274 3.54 18.26 -3.86
C SER A 274 5.04 18.25 -3.51
N LEU A 275 5.44 18.96 -2.46
CA LEU A 275 6.83 19.01 -1.99
C LEU A 275 7.31 17.61 -1.55
N ILE A 276 6.49 16.88 -0.79
CA ILE A 276 6.82 15.52 -0.34
C ILE A 276 6.92 14.58 -1.53
N GLY A 277 5.98 14.65 -2.48
CA GLY A 277 5.99 13.82 -3.68
C GLY A 277 7.21 14.02 -4.58
N ASN A 278 7.77 15.23 -4.59
CA ASN A 278 8.99 15.53 -5.34
C ASN A 278 10.27 15.10 -4.60
N SER A 279 10.22 15.04 -3.26
CA SER A 279 11.40 14.73 -2.44
C SER A 279 11.60 13.24 -2.21
N ILE A 280 10.54 12.41 -2.27
CA ILE A 280 10.61 10.97 -1.98
C ILE A 280 10.31 10.18 -3.26
N PRO A 281 11.33 9.47 -3.84
CA PRO A 281 11.11 8.62 -4.99
C PRO A 281 10.06 7.53 -4.72
N ASN A 282 9.17 7.27 -5.68
CA ASN A 282 8.09 6.28 -5.63
C ASN A 282 6.92 6.59 -4.67
N VAL A 283 6.88 7.74 -4.01
CA VAL A 283 5.72 8.20 -3.25
C VAL A 283 5.01 9.29 -4.05
N LYS A 284 3.77 9.04 -4.47
CA LYS A 284 2.92 10.02 -5.16
C LYS A 284 1.69 10.32 -4.30
N PRO A 285 1.85 11.12 -3.25
CA PRO A 285 0.71 11.50 -2.44
C PRO A 285 -0.24 12.36 -3.27
N SER A 286 -1.53 12.13 -3.16
CA SER A 286 -2.57 12.89 -3.88
C SER A 286 -3.76 13.14 -2.98
N ILE A 287 -4.32 14.34 -3.08
CA ILE A 287 -5.57 14.69 -2.40
C ILE A 287 -6.70 14.37 -3.37
N SER A 288 -7.57 13.42 -3.01
CA SER A 288 -8.73 13.10 -3.83
C SER A 288 -9.77 14.22 -3.76
N LEU A 289 -10.49 14.44 -4.86
CA LEU A 289 -11.56 15.45 -4.93
C LEU A 289 -12.62 15.24 -3.84
N ASN A 290 -12.94 14.00 -3.53
CA ASN A 290 -13.92 13.65 -2.47
C ASN A 290 -13.44 14.12 -1.09
N ILE A 291 -12.16 13.98 -0.78
CA ILE A 291 -11.58 14.46 0.49
C ILE A 291 -11.59 16.00 0.50
N ALA A 292 -11.24 16.65 -0.60
CA ALA A 292 -11.25 18.08 -0.71
C ALA A 292 -12.67 18.68 -0.51
N LEU A 293 -13.67 18.12 -1.18
CA LEU A 293 -15.06 18.54 -1.01
C LEU A 293 -15.57 18.24 0.41
N GLY A 294 -15.26 17.06 0.94
CA GLY A 294 -15.63 16.66 2.29
C GLY A 294 -15.06 17.61 3.35
N SER A 295 -13.82 18.05 3.20
CA SER A 295 -13.18 19.00 4.14
C SER A 295 -13.84 20.38 4.10
N LEU A 296 -14.25 20.87 2.92
CA LEU A 296 -14.97 22.15 2.79
C LEU A 296 -16.37 22.09 3.40
N ILE A 297 -17.10 21.01 3.16
CA ILE A 297 -18.42 20.79 3.78
C ILE A 297 -18.28 20.74 5.30
N PHE A 298 -17.26 20.03 5.79
CA PHE A 298 -16.99 19.95 7.21
C PHE A 298 -16.62 21.30 7.81
N SER A 299 -15.82 22.14 7.12
CA SER A 299 -15.52 23.51 7.53
C SER A 299 -16.78 24.38 7.62
N ALA A 300 -17.71 24.24 6.67
CA ALA A 300 -18.98 24.94 6.70
C ALA A 300 -19.84 24.54 7.93
N ILE A 301 -19.90 23.24 8.25
CA ILE A 301 -20.62 22.73 9.43
C ILE A 301 -20.03 23.33 10.71
N ILE A 302 -18.72 23.39 10.83
CA ILE A 302 -18.03 24.01 11.96
C ILE A 302 -18.36 25.50 12.06
N GLY A 303 -18.40 26.21 10.93
CA GLY A 303 -18.83 27.62 10.89
C GLY A 303 -20.25 27.81 11.44
N VAL A 304 -21.17 26.89 11.11
CA VAL A 304 -22.54 26.92 11.65
C VAL A 304 -22.55 26.64 13.15
N ILE A 305 -21.85 25.60 13.62
CA ILE A 305 -21.84 25.20 15.04
C ILE A 305 -21.30 26.34 15.91
N PHE A 306 -20.14 26.88 15.61
CA PHE A 306 -19.51 27.94 16.41
C PHE A 306 -20.08 29.32 16.12
N GLY A 307 -20.70 29.53 14.96
CA GLY A 307 -21.42 30.77 14.63
C GLY A 307 -22.82 30.87 15.24
N LEU A 308 -23.43 29.73 15.66
CA LEU A 308 -24.81 29.73 16.13
C LEU A 308 -25.00 30.56 17.42
N LEU A 309 -24.06 30.50 18.36
CA LEU A 309 -24.13 31.20 19.62
C LEU A 309 -24.04 32.72 19.44
N PRO A 310 -23.06 33.32 18.72
CA PRO A 310 -23.03 34.74 18.44
C PRO A 310 -24.22 35.20 17.59
N ALA A 311 -24.60 34.43 16.56
CA ALA A 311 -25.76 34.74 15.72
C ALA A 311 -27.08 34.82 16.52
N ASN A 312 -27.26 33.88 17.44
CA ASN A 312 -28.42 33.89 18.33
C ASN A 312 -28.41 35.08 19.27
N LYS A 313 -27.24 35.47 19.81
CA LYS A 313 -27.08 36.68 20.64
C LYS A 313 -27.44 37.92 19.85
N ALA A 314 -26.90 38.08 18.64
CA ALA A 314 -27.22 39.18 17.73
C ALA A 314 -28.72 39.26 17.41
N SER A 315 -29.34 38.13 17.12
CA SER A 315 -30.76 38.05 16.76
C SER A 315 -31.72 38.38 17.91
N LYS A 316 -31.28 38.33 19.15
CA LYS A 316 -32.09 38.63 20.35
C LYS A 316 -31.92 40.05 20.88
N LEU A 317 -31.01 40.87 20.32
CA LEU A 317 -30.81 42.26 20.75
C LEU A 317 -32.13 43.04 20.67
N ASP A 318 -32.42 43.82 21.73
CA ASP A 318 -33.55 44.75 21.71
C ASP A 318 -33.18 45.99 20.88
N PRO A 319 -33.99 46.44 19.92
CA PRO A 319 -33.71 47.62 19.12
C PRO A 319 -33.51 48.89 19.93
N ILE A 320 -34.25 49.05 21.04
CA ILE A 320 -34.19 50.25 21.86
C ILE A 320 -32.88 50.30 22.66
N GLU A 321 -32.50 49.19 23.26
CA GLU A 321 -31.22 49.05 23.98
C GLU A 321 -30.03 49.16 23.03
N ALA A 322 -30.11 48.53 21.86
CA ALA A 322 -29.04 48.57 20.88
C ALA A 322 -28.77 49.95 20.29
N LEU A 323 -29.79 50.79 20.16
CA LEU A 323 -29.65 52.21 19.70
C LEU A 323 -29.13 53.13 20.79
N ARG A 324 -29.25 52.75 22.08
CA ARG A 324 -28.76 53.48 23.25
C ARG A 324 -27.30 53.15 23.62
N TYR A 325 -26.73 52.16 22.93
CA TYR A 325 -25.36 51.72 23.18
C TYR A 325 -24.39 52.77 22.60
N GLU A 326 -23.60 53.41 23.48
CA GLU A 326 -22.47 54.27 23.11
C GLU A 326 -21.20 53.48 22.89
#